data_f51a030c6a26e855b658336dc9a03390
#
_entry.id   f51a030c6a26e855b658336dc9a03390
#
_cell.length_a   1.000
_cell.length_b   1.000
_cell.length_c   1.000
_cell.angle_alpha   90.00
_cell.angle_beta   90.00
_cell.angle_gamma   90.00
#
_symmetry.space_group_name_H-M   'P 1'
#
loop_
_entity.id
_entity.type
_entity.pdbx_description
1 polymer ?
#
loop_
_entity_poly.entity_id
_entity_poly.type
_entity_poly.pdbx_seq_one_letter_code
_entity_poly.pdbx_strand_id
1 'polypeptide(L)'
;MKIVSINADPSATNDKQISFDTDPPLTREVFDLYSLIVGRGNMFTMQNGLLTTSNTNIDPRYLVQAADTLTEAERQIGNAKAKAIQTREDFLKGISEKTGIPLAPKEPSVS
;
A
#
# COMPACT_ATOMS: atom_id res chain seq x y z
N MET A 1 8.53 -0.20 -0.77
CA MET A 1 8.28 -0.23 0.70
C MET A 1 9.34 -1.09 1.37
N LYS A 2 9.88 -0.62 2.46
CA LYS A 2 10.91 -1.34 3.21
C LYS A 2 10.44 -1.59 4.64
N ILE A 3 10.85 -2.72 5.21
CA ILE A 3 10.75 -2.95 6.63
C ILE A 3 11.99 -2.34 7.26
N VAL A 4 11.82 -1.32 8.09
CA VAL A 4 12.95 -0.50 8.55
C VAL A 4 13.37 -0.77 9.98
N SER A 5 12.47 -1.25 10.82
CA SER A 5 12.81 -1.55 12.22
C SER A 5 11.78 -2.48 12.87
N ILE A 6 12.20 -3.09 13.96
CA ILE A 6 11.28 -3.82 14.84
C ILE A 6 10.70 -2.80 15.82
N ASN A 7 9.37 -2.71 15.88
CA ASN A 7 8.72 -1.80 16.80
C ASN A 7 8.73 -2.40 18.21
N ALA A 8 9.44 -1.75 19.10
CA ALA A 8 9.59 -2.21 20.48
C ALA A 8 8.59 -1.58 21.46
N ASP A 9 7.65 -0.78 20.97
CA ASP A 9 6.64 -0.13 21.81
C ASP A 9 5.63 -1.17 22.32
N PRO A 10 5.56 -1.42 23.64
CA PRO A 10 4.65 -2.42 24.18
C PRO A 10 3.17 -2.05 24.01
N SER A 11 2.84 -0.79 23.71
CA SER A 11 1.46 -0.38 23.40
C SER A 11 1.03 -0.75 22.00
N ALA A 12 1.98 -0.96 21.08
CA ALA A 12 1.71 -1.30 19.68
C ALA A 12 1.54 -2.80 19.45
N THR A 13 2.00 -3.63 20.37
CA THR A 13 2.01 -5.07 20.23
C THR A 13 1.91 -5.73 21.62
N ASN A 14 1.55 -7.01 21.67
CA ASN A 14 1.57 -7.79 22.90
C ASN A 14 2.76 -8.75 22.94
N ASP A 15 2.95 -9.45 24.06
CA ASP A 15 4.10 -10.35 24.28
C ASP A 15 4.19 -11.51 23.28
N LYS A 16 3.10 -11.80 22.57
CA LYS A 16 2.99 -12.93 21.64
C LYS A 16 3.11 -12.50 20.19
N GLN A 17 3.37 -11.23 19.93
CA GLN A 17 3.43 -10.67 18.59
C GLN A 17 4.66 -9.80 18.40
N ILE A 18 5.15 -9.76 17.16
CA ILE A 18 6.22 -8.87 16.75
C ILE A 18 5.64 -7.93 15.68
N SER A 19 5.83 -6.64 15.86
CA SER A 19 5.43 -5.62 14.90
C SER A 19 6.64 -4.96 14.27
N PHE A 20 6.51 -4.59 13.01
CA PHE A 20 7.58 -3.97 12.22
C PHE A 20 7.12 -2.64 11.67
N ASP A 21 8.00 -1.65 11.73
CA ASP A 21 7.81 -0.37 11.07
C ASP A 21 8.18 -0.49 9.60
N THR A 22 7.43 0.20 8.74
CA THR A 22 7.69 0.23 7.31
C THR A 22 7.89 1.67 6.83
N ASP A 23 8.62 1.83 5.73
CA ASP A 23 8.81 3.10 5.06
C ASP A 23 8.53 2.94 3.55
N PRO A 24 7.53 3.60 2.99
CA PRO A 24 6.54 4.46 3.63
C PRO A 24 5.62 3.69 4.60
N PRO A 25 4.85 4.39 5.46
CA PRO A 25 3.94 3.73 6.39
C PRO A 25 2.98 2.79 5.68
N LEU A 26 2.76 1.63 6.29
CA LEU A 26 1.85 0.62 5.74
C LEU A 26 0.41 1.13 5.72
N THR A 27 -0.24 1.05 4.56
CA THR A 27 -1.65 1.39 4.40
C THR A 27 -2.47 0.12 4.28
N ARG A 28 -3.76 0.22 4.62
CA ARG A 28 -4.70 -0.89 4.49
C ARG A 28 -4.79 -1.39 3.06
N GLU A 29 -4.79 -0.48 2.10
CA GLU A 29 -4.88 -0.80 0.68
C GLU A 29 -3.70 -1.65 0.21
N VAL A 30 -2.48 -1.27 0.59
CA VAL A 30 -1.27 -2.03 0.25
C VAL A 30 -1.30 -3.39 0.94
N PHE A 31 -1.66 -3.43 2.21
CA PHE A 31 -1.72 -4.68 2.95
C PHE A 31 -2.78 -5.65 2.41
N ASP A 32 -3.95 -5.15 2.03
CA ASP A 32 -5.00 -5.99 1.46
C ASP A 32 -4.55 -6.64 0.14
N LEU A 33 -3.89 -5.88 -0.74
CA LEU A 33 -3.33 -6.44 -1.97
C LEU A 33 -2.20 -7.43 -1.67
N TYR A 34 -1.33 -7.12 -0.73
CA TYR A 34 -0.30 -8.03 -0.27
C TYR A 34 -0.90 -9.38 0.17
N SER A 35 -1.97 -9.34 0.96
CA SER A 35 -2.66 -10.54 1.44
C SER A 35 -3.24 -11.37 0.30
N LEU A 36 -3.77 -10.71 -0.73
CA LEU A 36 -4.27 -11.41 -1.92
C LEU A 36 -3.14 -12.08 -2.70
N ILE A 37 -2.00 -11.44 -2.84
CA ILE A 37 -0.83 -11.98 -3.56
C ILE A 37 -0.27 -13.20 -2.82
N VAL A 38 -0.10 -13.09 -1.52
CA VAL A 38 0.48 -14.19 -0.71
C VAL A 38 -0.52 -15.32 -0.49
N GLY A 39 -1.81 -14.99 -0.35
CA GLY A 39 -2.85 -15.98 -0.13
C GLY A 39 -2.73 -16.67 1.23
N ARG A 40 -2.90 -17.98 1.25
CA ARG A 40 -2.95 -18.76 2.49
C ARG A 40 -1.62 -18.84 3.25
N GLY A 41 -0.52 -18.50 2.60
CA GLY A 41 0.81 -18.49 3.22
C GLY A 41 1.11 -17.22 3.98
N ASN A 42 0.16 -16.30 4.09
CA ASN A 42 0.38 -15.03 4.78
C ASN A 42 0.50 -15.26 6.30
N MET A 43 1.68 -14.94 6.83
CA MET A 43 1.98 -15.04 8.26
C MET A 43 1.84 -13.71 8.99
N PHE A 44 1.41 -12.67 8.29
CA PHE A 44 1.34 -11.30 8.83
C PHE A 44 -0.08 -10.79 8.87
N THR A 45 -0.30 -9.87 9.81
CA THR A 45 -1.52 -9.07 9.91
C THR A 45 -1.12 -7.60 10.00
N MET A 46 -2.07 -6.71 9.82
CA MET A 46 -1.85 -5.28 10.02
C MET A 46 -2.55 -4.86 11.31
N GLN A 47 -1.77 -4.36 12.26
CA GLN A 47 -2.29 -3.86 13.53
C GLN A 47 -1.68 -2.49 13.82
N ASN A 48 -2.52 -1.50 14.09
CA ASN A 48 -2.08 -0.14 14.39
C ASN A 48 -1.18 0.48 13.30
N GLY A 49 -1.42 0.13 12.03
CA GLY A 49 -0.59 0.58 10.92
C GLY A 49 0.77 -0.12 10.81
N LEU A 50 0.98 -1.19 11.56
CA LEU A 50 2.22 -1.95 11.60
C LEU A 50 2.03 -3.34 11.01
N LEU A 51 3.07 -3.83 10.32
CA LEU A 51 3.14 -5.22 9.87
C LEU A 51 3.43 -6.11 11.09
N THR A 52 2.52 -7.01 11.42
CA THR A 52 2.56 -7.76 12.67
C THR A 52 2.52 -9.27 12.40
N THR A 53 3.30 -10.03 13.12
CA THR A 53 3.25 -11.50 13.09
C THR A 53 3.13 -12.07 14.50
N SER A 54 2.37 -13.14 14.65
CA SER A 54 2.33 -13.92 15.90
C SER A 54 3.39 -15.01 15.95
N ASN A 55 4.18 -15.19 14.88
CA ASN A 55 5.29 -16.13 14.86
C ASN A 55 6.56 -15.46 15.40
N THR A 56 6.85 -15.64 16.70
CA THR A 56 8.01 -15.02 17.36
C THR A 56 9.36 -15.65 16.95
N ASN A 57 9.33 -16.78 16.24
CA ASN A 57 10.52 -17.44 15.71
C ASN A 57 10.57 -17.36 14.18
N ILE A 58 10.08 -16.29 13.61
CA ILE A 58 10.02 -16.13 12.16
C ILE A 58 11.43 -16.17 11.54
N ASP A 59 11.57 -16.91 10.46
CA ASP A 59 12.82 -16.94 9.69
C ASP A 59 12.99 -15.60 8.98
N PRO A 60 14.17 -14.95 9.07
CA PRO A 60 14.42 -13.68 8.38
C PRO A 60 14.15 -13.69 6.88
N ARG A 61 14.22 -14.85 6.22
CA ARG A 61 13.90 -14.97 4.80
C ARG A 61 12.45 -14.61 4.49
N TYR A 62 11.52 -14.90 5.39
CA TYR A 62 10.12 -14.53 5.23
C TYR A 62 9.90 -13.02 5.33
N LEU A 63 10.73 -12.34 6.11
CA LEU A 63 10.70 -10.86 6.18
C LEU A 63 11.16 -10.25 4.87
N VAL A 64 12.20 -10.79 4.25
CA VAL A 64 12.67 -10.32 2.93
C VAL A 64 11.60 -10.53 1.87
N GLN A 65 10.97 -11.71 1.85
CA GLN A 65 9.88 -12.00 0.92
C GLN A 65 8.68 -11.09 1.15
N ALA A 66 8.33 -10.82 2.40
CA ALA A 66 7.24 -9.91 2.73
C ALA A 66 7.53 -8.49 2.25
N ALA A 67 8.74 -7.99 2.45
CA ALA A 67 9.16 -6.67 1.99
C ALA A 67 9.08 -6.57 0.46
N ASP A 68 9.55 -7.57 -0.26
CA ASP A 68 9.50 -7.61 -1.72
C ASP A 68 8.06 -7.65 -2.23
N THR A 69 7.21 -8.44 -1.60
CA THR A 69 5.79 -8.55 -1.98
C THR A 69 5.03 -7.25 -1.67
N LEU A 70 5.32 -6.62 -0.53
CA LEU A 70 4.74 -5.31 -0.19
C LEU A 70 5.17 -4.24 -1.19
N THR A 71 6.41 -4.25 -1.63
CA THR A 71 6.91 -3.34 -2.66
C THR A 71 6.16 -3.54 -3.97
N GLU A 72 5.93 -4.78 -4.37
CA GLU A 72 5.16 -5.10 -5.57
C GLU A 72 3.71 -4.65 -5.46
N ALA A 73 3.07 -4.88 -4.30
CA ALA A 73 1.71 -4.41 -4.05
C ALA A 73 1.61 -2.88 -4.14
N GLU A 74 2.55 -2.17 -3.55
CA GLU A 74 2.62 -0.71 -3.63
C GLU A 74 2.76 -0.23 -5.07
N ARG A 75 3.63 -0.88 -5.85
CA ARG A 75 3.85 -0.55 -7.26
C ARG A 75 2.58 -0.76 -8.09
N GLN A 76 1.88 -1.87 -7.90
CA GLN A 76 0.65 -2.17 -8.62
C GLN A 76 -0.46 -1.17 -8.31
N ILE A 77 -0.61 -0.78 -7.06
CA ILE A 77 -1.59 0.23 -6.64
C ILE A 77 -1.26 1.58 -7.26
N GLY A 78 0.01 1.99 -7.23
CA GLY A 78 0.45 3.24 -7.84
C GLY A 78 0.17 3.27 -9.34
N ASN A 79 0.47 2.18 -10.05
CA ASN A 79 0.22 2.07 -11.49
C ASN A 79 -1.28 2.08 -11.81
N ALA A 80 -2.10 1.40 -11.01
CA ALA A 80 -3.55 1.39 -11.19
C ALA A 80 -4.16 2.78 -10.99
N LYS A 81 -3.69 3.52 -10.00
CA LYS A 81 -4.14 4.90 -9.75
C LYS A 81 -3.75 5.83 -10.90
N ALA A 82 -2.51 5.74 -11.39
CA ALA A 82 -2.05 6.54 -12.52
C ALA A 82 -2.87 6.25 -13.77
N LYS A 83 -3.14 4.98 -14.06
CA LYS A 83 -3.95 4.57 -15.19
C LYS A 83 -5.39 5.06 -15.08
N ALA A 84 -5.98 5.00 -13.89
CA ALA A 84 -7.34 5.49 -13.65
C ALA A 84 -7.44 7.00 -13.89
N ILE A 85 -6.45 7.78 -13.47
CA ILE A 85 -6.38 9.22 -13.71
C ILE A 85 -6.30 9.50 -15.20
N GLN A 86 -5.42 8.80 -15.92
CA GLN A 86 -5.25 8.98 -17.36
C GLN A 86 -6.54 8.64 -18.13
N THR A 87 -7.20 7.55 -17.78
CA THR A 87 -8.46 7.13 -18.41
C THR A 87 -9.54 8.18 -18.19
N ARG A 88 -9.65 8.76 -17.00
CA ARG A 88 -10.61 9.81 -16.71
C ARG A 88 -10.33 11.08 -17.52
N GLU A 89 -9.07 11.49 -17.61
CA GLU A 89 -8.67 12.67 -18.40
C GLU A 89 -9.03 12.48 -19.86
N ASP A 90 -8.74 11.31 -20.44
CA ASP A 90 -9.07 11.00 -21.82
C ASP A 90 -10.59 11.03 -22.07
N PHE A 91 -11.37 10.49 -21.14
CA PHE A 91 -12.82 10.52 -21.19
C PHE A 91 -13.35 11.96 -21.18
N LEU A 92 -12.85 12.81 -20.30
CA LEU A 92 -13.26 14.21 -20.20
C LEU A 92 -12.90 15.00 -21.47
N LYS A 93 -11.73 14.76 -22.03
CA LYS A 93 -11.34 15.37 -23.32
C LYS A 93 -12.28 14.96 -24.44
N GLY A 94 -12.66 13.69 -24.49
CA GLY A 94 -13.62 13.19 -25.49
C GLY A 94 -14.97 13.88 -25.40
N ILE A 95 -15.48 14.11 -24.19
CA ILE A 95 -16.72 14.84 -23.96
C ILE A 95 -16.59 16.30 -24.46
N SER A 96 -15.49 16.95 -24.10
CA SER A 96 -15.22 18.34 -24.50
C SER A 96 -15.20 18.49 -26.01
N GLU A 97 -14.53 17.59 -26.71
CA GLU A 97 -14.45 17.61 -28.16
C GLU A 97 -15.81 17.40 -28.86
N LYS A 98 -16.60 16.45 -28.34
CA LYS A 98 -17.90 16.11 -28.91
C LYS A 98 -18.97 17.17 -28.69
N THR A 99 -18.92 17.86 -27.57
CA THR A 99 -19.93 18.84 -27.16
C THR A 99 -19.53 20.27 -27.46
N GLY A 100 -18.25 20.54 -27.73
CA GLY A 100 -17.74 21.89 -27.86
C GLY A 100 -17.66 22.65 -26.54
N ILE A 101 -17.92 21.98 -25.42
CA ILE A 101 -17.81 22.57 -24.08
C ILE A 101 -16.36 22.49 -23.64
N PRO A 102 -15.68 23.61 -23.34
CA PRO A 102 -14.29 23.58 -22.96
C PRO A 102 -14.10 22.96 -21.56
N LEU A 103 -13.00 22.24 -21.40
CA LEU A 103 -12.59 21.77 -20.08
C LEU A 103 -12.15 22.97 -19.25
N ALA A 104 -12.69 23.06 -18.03
CA ALA A 104 -12.18 24.04 -17.08
C ALA A 104 -10.72 23.70 -16.72
N PRO A 105 -9.82 24.70 -16.64
CA PRO A 105 -8.46 24.43 -16.22
C PRO A 105 -8.46 23.86 -14.81
N LYS A 106 -7.56 22.89 -14.56
CA LYS A 106 -7.36 22.40 -13.21
C LYS A 106 -6.99 23.58 -12.32
N GLU A 107 -7.81 23.84 -11.31
CA GLU A 107 -7.45 24.83 -10.33
C GLU A 107 -6.14 24.40 -9.67
N PRO A 108 -5.13 25.27 -9.62
CA PRO A 108 -3.98 24.98 -8.81
C PRO A 108 -4.47 24.77 -7.37
N SER A 109 -4.04 23.69 -6.75
CA SER A 109 -4.35 23.47 -5.36
C SER A 109 -3.89 24.70 -4.57
N VAL A 110 -4.83 25.52 -4.19
CA VAL A 110 -4.54 26.67 -3.35
C VAL A 110 -4.33 26.14 -1.96
N SER A 111 -3.11 26.16 -1.59
CA SER A 111 -2.78 25.93 -0.19
C SER A 111 -3.14 27.17 0.61
#